data_9bde062a4724e49ee1a565ea0f710dd8
#
_entry.id   9bde062a4724e49ee1a565ea0f710dd8
#
_cell.length_a   1.000
_cell.length_b   1.000
_cell.length_c   1.000
_cell.angle_alpha   90.00
_cell.angle_beta   90.00
_cell.angle_gamma   90.00
#
_symmetry.space_group_name_H-M   'P 1'
#
loop_
_entity.id
_entity.type
_entity.pdbx_description
1 polymer ?
#
loop_
_entity_poly.entity_id
_entity_poly.type
_entity_poly.pdbx_seq_one_letter_code
_entity_poly.pdbx_strand_id
1 'polypeptide(L)'
;MGAYFLLVNENKLYKEKGCETFEEYIAQPELAMERRTVYAIMGVYKDFKELDEYNQSHIEIEDIGYAKLDRIRQFRKEENFSEWIEKARVLSLSDLNTEIREAKGEPEKAYNHKSKMITITCPYCNKSFNHILGGSGEV
;
A
#
# COMPACT_ATOMS: atom_id res chain seq x y z
N MET A 1 -7.66 5.79 12.10
CA MET A 1 -6.70 6.79 11.59
C MET A 1 -7.22 7.64 10.44
N GLY A 2 -7.81 7.06 9.40
CA GLY A 2 -8.31 7.82 8.25
C GLY A 2 -9.34 8.90 8.59
N ALA A 3 -10.31 8.56 9.45
CA ALA A 3 -11.29 9.51 9.97
C ALA A 3 -10.65 10.69 10.70
N TYR A 4 -9.63 10.43 11.50
CA TYR A 4 -8.92 11.45 12.25
C TYR A 4 -8.23 12.46 11.33
N PHE A 5 -7.47 11.98 10.34
CA PHE A 5 -6.80 12.87 9.38
C PHE A 5 -7.79 13.68 8.54
N LEU A 6 -8.91 13.09 8.14
CA LEU A 6 -9.97 13.82 7.44
C LEU A 6 -10.54 14.93 8.33
N LEU A 7 -10.88 14.63 9.57
CA LEU A 7 -11.41 15.59 10.53
C LEU A 7 -10.44 16.76 10.74
N VAL A 8 -9.16 16.46 10.95
CA VAL A 8 -8.12 17.48 11.15
C VAL A 8 -7.96 18.36 9.91
N ASN A 9 -8.00 17.77 8.71
CA ASN A 9 -7.84 18.51 7.47
C ASN A 9 -9.07 19.38 7.15
N GLU A 10 -10.27 18.82 7.19
CA GLU A 10 -11.53 19.50 6.83
C GLU A 10 -11.85 20.65 7.80
N ASN A 11 -11.66 20.42 9.11
CA ASN A 11 -11.92 21.44 10.13
C ASN A 11 -10.71 22.34 10.42
N LYS A 12 -9.60 22.17 9.68
CA LYS A 12 -8.37 22.95 9.84
C LYS A 12 -7.79 22.93 11.26
N LEU A 13 -8.00 21.82 12.00
CA LEU A 13 -7.56 21.68 13.40
C LEU A 13 -6.02 21.70 13.54
N TYR A 14 -5.29 21.50 12.45
CA TYR A 14 -3.84 21.66 12.42
C TYR A 14 -3.39 23.08 12.80
N LYS A 15 -4.26 24.11 12.62
CA LYS A 15 -3.97 25.48 13.02
C LYS A 15 -3.88 25.65 14.54
N GLU A 16 -4.69 24.89 15.29
CA GLU A 16 -4.65 24.88 16.77
C GLU A 16 -3.33 24.29 17.30
N LYS A 17 -2.64 23.51 16.45
CA LYS A 17 -1.30 22.96 16.74
C LYS A 17 -0.16 23.87 16.28
N GLY A 18 -0.47 25.08 15.81
CA GLY A 18 0.51 26.05 15.35
C GLY A 18 1.04 25.80 13.94
N CYS A 19 0.39 24.91 13.16
CA CYS A 19 0.76 24.66 11.77
C CYS A 19 -0.07 25.54 10.81
N GLU A 20 0.55 26.08 9.80
CA GLU A 20 -0.14 26.89 8.79
C GLU A 20 -0.84 26.00 7.75
N THR A 21 -0.29 24.83 7.47
CA THR A 21 -0.79 23.88 6.47
C THR A 21 -0.97 22.48 7.05
N PHE A 22 -1.85 21.69 6.43
CA PHE A 22 -2.01 20.28 6.79
C PHE A 22 -0.73 19.47 6.51
N GLU A 23 0.00 19.81 5.44
CA GLU A 23 1.29 19.20 5.12
C GLU A 23 2.33 19.40 6.21
N GLU A 24 2.39 20.60 6.79
CA GLU A 24 3.27 20.89 7.92
C GLU A 24 2.89 20.05 9.15
N TYR A 25 1.59 19.91 9.40
CA TYR A 25 1.09 19.08 10.49
C TYR A 25 1.48 17.61 10.35
N ILE A 26 1.29 17.01 9.17
CA ILE A 26 1.63 15.59 8.94
C ILE A 26 3.13 15.34 8.83
N ALA A 27 3.95 16.37 8.62
CA ALA A 27 5.40 16.27 8.61
C ALA A 27 6.01 16.25 10.02
N GLN A 28 5.21 16.44 11.07
CA GLN A 28 5.71 16.42 12.44
C GLN A 28 6.28 15.05 12.82
N PRO A 29 7.43 14.99 13.51
CA PRO A 29 8.10 13.74 13.87
C PRO A 29 7.22 12.79 14.71
N GLU A 30 6.28 13.31 15.47
CA GLU A 30 5.38 12.54 16.32
C GLU A 30 4.43 11.65 15.52
N LEU A 31 4.08 12.03 14.28
CA LEU A 31 3.20 11.25 13.43
C LEU A 31 3.95 10.12 12.71
N ALA A 32 5.26 10.26 12.46
CA ALA A 32 6.15 9.27 11.85
C ALA A 32 5.59 8.60 10.59
N MET A 33 4.77 9.33 9.81
CA MET A 33 4.09 8.82 8.62
C MET A 33 4.46 9.62 7.38
N GLU A 34 4.69 8.93 6.28
CA GLU A 34 4.90 9.58 5.00
C GLU A 34 3.62 10.26 4.49
N ARG A 35 3.77 11.46 3.93
CA ARG A 35 2.68 12.24 3.34
C ARG A 35 1.79 11.40 2.42
N ARG A 36 2.39 10.61 1.52
CA ARG A 36 1.67 9.73 0.59
C ARG A 36 0.77 8.73 1.31
N THR A 37 1.26 8.15 2.38
CA THR A 37 0.53 7.19 3.21
C THR A 37 -0.68 7.85 3.88
N VAL A 38 -0.51 9.05 4.44
CA VAL A 38 -1.61 9.80 5.07
C VAL A 38 -2.74 10.06 4.06
N TYR A 39 -2.42 10.56 2.87
CA TYR A 39 -3.42 10.82 1.84
C TYR A 39 -4.07 9.55 1.30
N ALA A 40 -3.33 8.44 1.18
CA ALA A 40 -3.90 7.15 0.80
C ALA A 40 -4.92 6.65 1.84
N ILE A 41 -4.58 6.72 3.12
CA ILE A 41 -5.48 6.34 4.22
C ILE A 41 -6.74 7.21 4.25
N MET A 42 -6.59 8.52 4.10
CA MET A 42 -7.73 9.46 4.03
C MET A 42 -8.65 9.14 2.85
N GLY A 43 -8.07 8.90 1.67
CA GLY A 43 -8.82 8.56 0.46
C GLY A 43 -9.57 7.26 0.60
N VAL A 44 -8.93 6.22 1.12
CA VAL A 44 -9.56 4.92 1.41
C VAL A 44 -10.73 5.11 2.37
N TYR A 45 -10.51 5.79 3.49
CA TYR A 45 -11.57 6.00 4.47
C TYR A 45 -12.78 6.72 3.88
N LYS A 46 -12.55 7.79 3.10
CA LYS A 46 -13.62 8.55 2.45
C LYS A 46 -14.43 7.68 1.49
N ASP A 47 -13.73 6.95 0.61
CA ASP A 47 -14.38 6.13 -0.42
C ASP A 47 -15.17 4.95 0.16
N PHE A 48 -14.69 4.34 1.25
CA PHE A 48 -15.34 3.17 1.86
C PHE A 48 -16.39 3.55 2.92
N LYS A 49 -16.28 4.71 3.54
CA LYS A 49 -17.34 5.21 4.44
C LYS A 49 -18.66 5.39 3.70
N GLU A 50 -18.62 5.95 2.49
CA GLU A 50 -19.82 6.12 1.67
C GLU A 50 -20.47 4.78 1.29
N LEU A 51 -19.67 3.72 1.12
CA LEU A 51 -20.17 2.37 0.82
C LEU A 51 -20.78 1.69 2.05
N ASP A 52 -20.20 1.89 3.23
CA ASP A 52 -20.66 1.30 4.49
C ASP A 52 -22.04 1.85 4.88
N GLU A 53 -22.27 3.15 4.70
CA GLU A 53 -23.57 3.79 4.91
C GLU A 53 -24.66 3.26 3.94
N TYR A 54 -24.25 2.81 2.72
CA TYR A 54 -25.18 2.35 1.69
C TYR A 54 -25.50 0.84 1.77
N ASN A 55 -24.56 0.03 2.23
CA ASN A 55 -24.67 -1.43 2.11
C ASN A 55 -25.01 -2.16 3.41
N GLN A 56 -25.40 -1.60 4.52
CA GLN A 56 -25.81 -2.29 5.77
C GLN A 56 -25.05 -3.59 6.11
N SER A 57 -24.11 -3.99 5.29
CA SER A 57 -23.23 -5.11 5.54
C SER A 57 -21.97 -4.55 6.22
N HIS A 58 -21.81 -4.86 7.49
CA HIS A 58 -20.63 -4.60 8.29
C HIS A 58 -19.40 -5.22 7.63
N ILE A 59 -18.91 -4.59 6.56
CA ILE A 59 -17.60 -4.90 6.02
C ILE A 59 -16.65 -4.29 7.03
N GLU A 60 -16.09 -5.12 7.89
CA GLU A 60 -15.02 -4.71 8.79
C GLU A 60 -13.80 -4.34 7.96
N ILE A 61 -13.84 -3.11 7.44
CA ILE A 61 -12.80 -2.51 6.60
C ILE A 61 -11.46 -2.54 7.33
N GLU A 62 -11.49 -2.49 8.66
CA GLU A 62 -10.33 -2.51 9.52
C GLU A 62 -9.52 -3.80 9.38
N ASP A 63 -10.18 -4.94 9.14
CA ASP A 63 -9.51 -6.25 9.00
C ASP A 63 -8.78 -6.42 7.66
N ILE A 64 -9.22 -5.71 6.62
CA ILE A 64 -8.61 -5.83 5.29
C ILE A 64 -7.29 -5.06 5.21
N GLY A 65 -7.20 -3.94 5.91
CA GLY A 65 -6.04 -3.05 5.88
C GLY A 65 -6.02 -2.08 4.68
N TYR A 66 -5.60 -0.83 4.95
CA TYR A 66 -5.67 0.26 3.98
C TYR A 66 -4.92 -0.01 2.67
N ALA A 67 -3.80 -0.74 2.72
CA ALA A 67 -2.97 -1.01 1.55
C ALA A 67 -3.70 -1.85 0.48
N LYS A 68 -4.49 -2.84 0.91
CA LYS A 68 -5.31 -3.66 0.02
C LYS A 68 -6.52 -2.86 -0.48
N LEU A 69 -7.16 -2.11 0.41
CA LEU A 69 -8.31 -1.26 0.08
C LEU A 69 -7.93 -0.19 -0.95
N ASP A 70 -6.76 0.45 -0.80
CA ASP A 70 -6.24 1.42 -1.78
C ASP A 70 -6.05 0.80 -3.18
N ARG A 71 -5.69 -0.49 -3.25
CA ARG A 71 -5.56 -1.21 -4.52
C ARG A 71 -6.89 -1.49 -5.20
N ILE A 72 -7.91 -1.91 -4.45
CA ILE A 72 -9.21 -2.27 -5.02
C ILE A 72 -10.16 -1.07 -5.21
N ARG A 73 -9.90 0.09 -4.60
CA ARG A 73 -10.76 1.28 -4.71
C ARG A 73 -10.99 1.76 -6.15
N GLN A 74 -10.10 1.42 -7.08
CA GLN A 74 -10.27 1.72 -8.50
C GLN A 74 -11.47 1.00 -9.14
N PHE A 75 -11.87 -0.15 -8.60
CA PHE A 75 -13.00 -0.96 -9.07
C PHE A 75 -14.33 -0.62 -8.38
N ARG A 76 -14.36 0.37 -7.49
CA ARG A 76 -15.53 0.71 -6.66
C ARG A 76 -16.82 0.99 -7.42
N LYS A 77 -16.73 1.34 -8.70
CA LYS A 77 -17.87 1.62 -9.57
C LYS A 77 -18.29 0.42 -10.42
N GLU A 78 -17.59 -0.69 -10.31
CA GLU A 78 -17.90 -1.90 -11.06
C GLU A 78 -18.95 -2.73 -10.32
N GLU A 79 -19.78 -3.44 -11.06
CA GLU A 79 -20.85 -4.28 -10.50
C GLU A 79 -20.28 -5.41 -9.62
N ASN A 80 -19.09 -5.88 -9.94
CA ASN A 80 -18.39 -6.95 -9.22
C ASN A 80 -17.50 -6.46 -8.06
N PHE A 81 -17.72 -5.24 -7.56
CA PHE A 81 -16.87 -4.68 -6.50
C PHE A 81 -16.89 -5.51 -5.20
N SER A 82 -18.02 -6.15 -4.87
CA SER A 82 -18.12 -7.07 -3.73
C SER A 82 -17.14 -8.25 -3.83
N GLU A 83 -16.89 -8.78 -5.03
CA GLU A 83 -15.91 -9.84 -5.25
C GLU A 83 -14.48 -9.35 -4.97
N TRP A 84 -14.18 -8.11 -5.32
CA TRP A 84 -12.88 -7.49 -5.03
C TRP A 84 -12.65 -7.31 -3.52
N ILE A 85 -13.70 -7.01 -2.76
CA ILE A 85 -13.63 -6.94 -1.30
C ILE A 85 -13.32 -8.32 -0.72
N GLU A 86 -14.01 -9.38 -1.16
CA GLU A 86 -13.75 -10.74 -0.70
C GLU A 86 -12.34 -11.21 -1.08
N LYS A 87 -11.88 -10.93 -2.30
CA LYS A 87 -10.49 -11.19 -2.71
C LYS A 87 -9.48 -10.46 -1.82
N ALA A 88 -9.74 -9.20 -1.49
CA ALA A 88 -8.86 -8.41 -0.61
C ALA A 88 -8.81 -8.97 0.82
N ARG A 89 -9.87 -9.61 1.31
CA ARG A 89 -9.88 -10.29 2.60
C ARG A 89 -8.96 -11.49 2.63
N VAL A 90 -9.07 -12.35 1.62
CA VAL A 90 -8.44 -13.67 1.61
C VAL A 90 -7.01 -13.62 1.09
N LEU A 91 -6.75 -12.86 0.04
CA LEU A 91 -5.48 -12.83 -0.66
C LEU A 91 -4.42 -11.99 0.08
N SER A 92 -3.16 -12.37 -0.09
CA SER A 92 -2.05 -11.48 0.27
C SER A 92 -2.03 -10.23 -0.63
N LEU A 93 -1.32 -9.17 -0.22
CA LEU A 93 -1.18 -7.96 -1.04
C LEU A 93 -0.50 -8.26 -2.39
N SER A 94 0.44 -9.22 -2.42
CA SER A 94 1.13 -9.66 -3.62
C SER A 94 0.18 -10.35 -4.59
N ASP A 95 -0.61 -11.32 -4.09
CA ASP A 95 -1.55 -12.09 -4.90
C ASP A 95 -2.69 -11.19 -5.41
N LEU A 96 -3.19 -10.29 -4.55
CA LEU A 96 -4.19 -9.29 -4.94
C LEU A 96 -3.68 -8.40 -6.09
N ASN A 97 -2.42 -7.96 -6.05
CA ASN A 97 -1.83 -7.18 -7.14
C ASN A 97 -1.71 -8.00 -8.44
N THR A 98 -1.50 -9.32 -8.35
CA THR A 98 -1.48 -10.21 -9.51
C THR A 98 -2.86 -10.31 -10.13
N GLU A 99 -3.90 -10.59 -9.33
CA GLU A 99 -5.30 -10.61 -9.77
C GLU A 99 -5.74 -9.28 -10.43
N ILE A 100 -5.34 -8.16 -9.84
CA ILE A 100 -5.63 -6.83 -10.40
C ILE A 100 -4.98 -6.64 -11.79
N ARG A 101 -3.74 -7.10 -11.96
CA ARG A 101 -3.05 -7.01 -13.26
C ARG A 101 -3.70 -7.90 -14.31
N GLU A 102 -4.07 -9.12 -13.94
CA GLU A 102 -4.79 -10.05 -14.81
C GLU A 102 -6.14 -9.47 -15.26
N ALA A 103 -6.90 -8.90 -14.31
CA ALA A 103 -8.17 -8.25 -14.62
C ALA A 103 -8.03 -7.05 -15.59
N LYS A 104 -6.88 -6.35 -15.52
CA LYS A 104 -6.57 -5.25 -16.45
C LYS A 104 -5.99 -5.71 -17.79
N GLY A 105 -5.74 -7.02 -17.97
CA GLY A 105 -5.07 -7.55 -19.14
C GLY A 105 -3.61 -7.09 -19.27
N GLU A 106 -2.98 -6.67 -18.18
CA GLU A 106 -1.58 -6.29 -18.17
C GLU A 106 -0.70 -7.55 -18.22
N PRO A 107 0.31 -7.63 -19.12
CA PRO A 107 1.19 -8.78 -19.18
C PRO A 107 1.91 -8.96 -17.85
N GLU A 108 2.09 -10.21 -17.46
CA GLU A 108 2.89 -10.56 -16.29
C GLU A 108 4.26 -9.88 -16.44
N LYS A 109 4.56 -8.98 -15.50
CA LYS A 109 5.91 -8.41 -15.46
C LYS A 109 6.83 -9.58 -15.19
N ALA A 110 7.53 -10.05 -16.23
CA ALA A 110 8.62 -10.97 -16.05
C ALA A 110 9.47 -10.40 -14.91
N TYR A 111 9.47 -11.10 -13.79
CA TYR A 111 10.25 -10.70 -12.61
C TYR A 111 11.70 -10.85 -13.04
N ASN A 112 12.23 -9.76 -13.58
CA ASN A 112 13.64 -9.68 -13.92
C ASN A 112 14.36 -9.68 -12.57
N HIS A 113 14.57 -10.87 -12.02
CA HIS A 113 15.61 -11.11 -11.06
C HIS A 113 16.92 -10.70 -11.75
N LYS A 114 17.19 -9.40 -11.74
CA LYS A 114 18.57 -8.96 -11.88
C LYS A 114 19.25 -9.57 -10.66
N SER A 115 19.76 -10.79 -10.84
CA SER A 115 20.65 -11.43 -9.89
C SER A 115 21.70 -10.39 -9.57
N LYS A 116 21.65 -9.86 -8.35
CA LYS A 116 22.55 -8.80 -7.92
C LYS A 116 23.89 -9.47 -7.72
N MET A 117 24.74 -9.36 -8.73
CA MET A 117 26.09 -9.88 -8.65
C MET A 117 26.87 -9.00 -7.68
N ILE A 118 27.27 -9.57 -6.56
CA ILE A 118 28.11 -8.90 -5.57
C ILE A 118 29.53 -9.41 -5.77
N THR A 119 30.44 -8.50 -6.03
CA THR A 119 31.87 -8.80 -6.06
C THR A 119 32.45 -8.63 -4.65
N ILE A 120 32.90 -9.72 -4.06
CA ILE A 120 33.53 -9.73 -2.75
C ILE A 120 35.01 -9.86 -2.97
N THR A 121 35.81 -8.88 -2.51
CA THR A 121 37.27 -8.90 -2.59
C THR A 121 37.82 -9.37 -1.26
N CYS A 122 38.66 -10.40 -1.28
CA CYS A 122 39.34 -10.90 -0.09
C CYS A 122 40.38 -9.88 0.40
N PRO A 123 40.31 -9.42 1.66
CA PRO A 123 41.24 -8.42 2.19
C PRO A 123 42.71 -8.95 2.37
N TYR A 124 42.92 -10.26 2.32
CA TYR A 124 44.22 -10.86 2.52
C TYR A 124 44.98 -11.16 1.22
N CYS A 125 44.28 -11.51 0.15
CA CYS A 125 44.93 -11.90 -1.11
C CYS A 125 44.49 -11.07 -2.32
N ASN A 126 43.59 -10.07 -2.13
CA ASN A 126 43.02 -9.20 -3.17
C ASN A 126 42.34 -9.94 -4.34
N LYS A 127 42.03 -11.24 -4.18
CA LYS A 127 41.23 -11.96 -5.19
C LYS A 127 39.74 -11.60 -5.04
N SER A 128 39.10 -11.32 -6.16
CA SER A 128 37.70 -10.99 -6.22
C SER A 128 36.86 -12.21 -6.63
N PHE A 129 35.76 -12.46 -5.93
CA PHE A 129 34.82 -13.53 -6.21
C PHE A 129 33.46 -12.89 -6.52
N ASN A 130 32.84 -13.32 -7.62
CA ASN A 130 31.49 -12.90 -7.95
C ASN A 130 30.49 -13.87 -7.32
N HIS A 131 29.63 -13.38 -6.45
CA HIS A 131 28.54 -14.16 -5.86
C HIS A 131 27.19 -13.69 -6.37
N ILE A 132 26.37 -14.63 -6.88
CA ILE A 132 25.02 -14.35 -7.34
C ILE A 132 24.08 -14.58 -6.16
N LEU A 133 23.46 -13.51 -5.65
CA LEU A 133 22.41 -13.62 -4.66
C LEU A 133 21.11 -14.00 -5.36
N GLY A 134 20.61 -15.22 -5.12
CA GLY A 134 19.29 -15.63 -5.58
C GLY A 134 19.22 -16.86 -6.48
N GLY A 135 20.20 -17.77 -6.42
CA GLY A 135 20.05 -19.11 -6.97
C GLY A 135 19.66 -20.08 -5.85
N SER A 136 18.40 -20.50 -5.76
CA SER A 136 18.06 -21.73 -5.04
C SER A 136 18.78 -22.86 -5.77
N GLY A 137 19.88 -23.31 -5.15
CA GLY A 137 20.58 -24.50 -5.63
C GLY A 137 19.69 -25.70 -5.45
N GLU A 138 19.23 -26.28 -6.52
CA GLU A 138 18.89 -27.70 -6.55
C GLU A 138 20.21 -28.47 -6.63
N VAL A 139 20.40 -29.32 -5.63
CA VAL A 139 21.38 -30.39 -5.63
C VAL A 139 20.73 -31.61 -6.31
#